data_84fb00520ac09f0062b1fddb44d48409
#
_entry.id   84fb00520ac09f0062b1fddb44d48409
#
_cell.length_a   1.000
_cell.length_b   1.000
_cell.length_c   1.000
_cell.angle_alpha   90.00
_cell.angle_beta   90.00
_cell.angle_gamma   90.00
#
_symmetry.space_group_name_H-M   'P 1'
#
loop_
_entity.id
_entity.type
_entity.pdbx_description
1 polymer ?
#
loop_
_entity_poly.entity_id
_entity_poly.type
_entity_poly.pdbx_seq_one_letter_code
_entity_poly.pdbx_strand_id
1 'polypeptide(L)'
;LGRPAKLLGDDDATIKWLNAWGSANDADDLNAELSKLADIYGQSYEVMWRDWMAEPHSTFVSPMNMFLIRDDSVAGKVFWAVRFWRDDNRFDNRPDTLRGTLYDATYETPFELVGGTVRFGEATEHGFPDVPAVEYVDNEERQGLFEGVITLIEAHDKALSEKANDVEYYADAYLKILGAHLDEETLKNLRDSRIINLEGRDASNVVVDFLPK
;
A
#
# COMPACT_ATOMS: atom_id res chain seq x y z
N LEU A 1 13.88 -9.49 -4.25
CA LEU A 1 14.47 -9.43 -2.92
C LEU A 1 15.99 -9.54 -3.08
N GLY A 2 16.72 -8.49 -2.68
CA GLY A 2 18.18 -8.44 -2.76
C GLY A 2 18.86 -9.46 -1.82
N ARG A 3 20.17 -9.63 -1.97
CA ARG A 3 20.95 -10.41 -1.01
C ARG A 3 21.10 -9.59 0.27
N PRO A 4 21.14 -10.24 1.47
CA PRO A 4 21.43 -9.55 2.72
C PRO A 4 22.72 -8.74 2.63
N ALA A 5 22.74 -7.58 3.30
CA ALA A 5 23.93 -6.76 3.38
C ALA A 5 25.05 -7.53 4.13
N LYS A 6 26.27 -7.54 3.57
CA LYS A 6 27.41 -8.14 4.25
C LYS A 6 28.18 -7.07 5.00
N LEU A 7 28.28 -7.21 6.31
CA LEU A 7 29.08 -6.34 7.16
C LEU A 7 30.57 -6.66 7.01
N LEU A 8 31.39 -5.65 6.74
CA LEU A 8 32.84 -5.73 6.61
C LEU A 8 33.47 -4.66 7.48
N GLY A 9 34.56 -4.99 8.16
CA GLY A 9 35.32 -4.07 9.00
C GLY A 9 36.53 -4.73 9.59
N ASP A 10 37.36 -3.95 10.26
CA ASP A 10 38.62 -4.40 10.86
C ASP A 10 38.47 -4.94 12.30
N ASP A 11 37.30 -4.72 12.93
CA ASP A 11 37.01 -5.23 14.28
C ASP A 11 36.03 -6.41 14.22
N ASP A 12 36.58 -7.59 14.31
CA ASP A 12 35.88 -8.85 14.30
C ASP A 12 34.85 -8.96 15.45
N ALA A 13 35.10 -8.35 16.59
CA ALA A 13 34.20 -8.40 17.74
C ALA A 13 32.93 -7.59 17.48
N THR A 14 33.08 -6.39 16.96
CA THR A 14 31.96 -5.52 16.56
C THR A 14 31.14 -6.16 15.45
N ILE A 15 31.76 -6.73 14.43
CA ILE A 15 31.06 -7.41 13.33
C ILE A 15 30.29 -8.61 13.85
N LYS A 16 30.87 -9.40 14.73
CA LYS A 16 30.21 -10.57 15.35
C LYS A 16 29.00 -10.13 16.17
N TRP A 17 29.11 -9.04 16.94
CA TRP A 17 28.02 -8.50 17.72
C TRP A 17 26.89 -7.98 16.81
N LEU A 18 27.22 -7.20 15.76
CA LEU A 18 26.24 -6.68 14.80
C LEU A 18 25.49 -7.80 14.07
N ASN A 19 26.20 -8.87 13.66
CA ASN A 19 25.56 -10.02 13.04
C ASN A 19 24.62 -10.77 14.02
N ALA A 20 25.03 -10.90 15.28
CA ALA A 20 24.19 -11.51 16.32
C ALA A 20 22.95 -10.65 16.62
N TRP A 21 23.13 -9.32 16.73
CA TRP A 21 22.06 -8.36 16.88
C TRP A 21 21.09 -8.40 15.68
N GLY A 22 21.61 -8.39 14.45
CA GLY A 22 20.83 -8.49 13.23
C GLY A 22 19.98 -9.76 13.18
N SER A 23 20.58 -10.92 13.58
CA SER A 23 19.84 -12.17 13.66
C SER A 23 18.76 -12.17 14.75
N ALA A 24 19.04 -11.54 15.90
CA ALA A 24 18.08 -11.44 17.01
C ALA A 24 16.91 -10.51 16.71
N ASN A 25 17.07 -9.56 15.79
CA ASN A 25 16.05 -8.59 15.37
C ASN A 25 15.46 -8.90 13.98
N ASP A 26 15.75 -10.06 13.38
CA ASP A 26 15.32 -10.41 12.02
C ASP A 26 15.59 -9.28 11.01
N ALA A 27 16.82 -8.71 11.07
CA ALA A 27 17.19 -7.49 10.34
C ALA A 27 16.95 -7.58 8.82
N ASP A 28 17.09 -8.77 8.23
CA ASP A 28 16.82 -8.96 6.79
C ASP A 28 15.34 -8.80 6.45
N ASP A 29 14.45 -9.32 7.30
CA ASP A 29 13.01 -9.19 7.14
C ASP A 29 12.56 -7.76 7.44
N LEU A 30 13.10 -7.15 8.49
CA LEU A 30 12.89 -5.74 8.83
C LEU A 30 13.27 -4.82 7.66
N ASN A 31 14.43 -5.02 7.04
CA ASN A 31 14.88 -4.25 5.89
C ASN A 31 13.96 -4.46 4.66
N ALA A 32 13.46 -5.68 4.46
CA ALA A 32 12.52 -5.97 3.38
C ALA A 32 11.17 -5.24 3.59
N GLU A 33 10.65 -5.22 4.81
CA GLU A 33 9.43 -4.48 5.15
C GLU A 33 9.61 -2.96 5.08
N LEU A 34 10.77 -2.43 5.52
CA LEU A 34 11.10 -1.01 5.35
C LEU A 34 11.13 -0.60 3.88
N SER A 35 11.79 -1.39 3.02
CA SER A 35 11.85 -1.15 1.58
C SER A 35 10.44 -1.18 0.96
N LYS A 36 9.66 -2.21 1.28
CA LYS A 36 8.29 -2.34 0.79
C LYS A 36 7.40 -1.16 1.20
N LEU A 37 7.51 -0.66 2.44
CA LEU A 37 6.77 0.50 2.89
C LEU A 37 7.24 1.78 2.19
N ALA A 38 8.54 1.93 1.95
CA ALA A 38 9.08 3.04 1.17
C ALA A 38 8.57 3.01 -0.27
N ASP A 39 8.56 1.84 -0.94
CA ASP A 39 7.99 1.65 -2.27
C ASP A 39 6.50 2.05 -2.35
N ILE A 40 5.72 1.75 -1.31
CA ILE A 40 4.27 2.01 -1.28
C ILE A 40 3.97 3.47 -0.95
N TYR A 41 4.62 4.01 0.09
CA TYR A 41 4.28 5.33 0.67
C TYR A 41 5.30 6.42 0.34
N GLY A 42 6.39 6.09 -0.36
CA GLY A 42 7.51 7.00 -0.61
C GLY A 42 8.48 7.15 0.57
N GLN A 43 8.09 6.63 1.73
CA GLN A 43 8.86 6.69 2.98
C GLN A 43 8.50 5.53 3.92
N SER A 44 9.41 5.20 4.82
CA SER A 44 9.18 4.27 5.92
C SER A 44 10.00 4.68 7.14
N TYR A 45 9.67 4.13 8.29
CA TYR A 45 10.32 4.49 9.55
C TYR A 45 10.82 3.23 10.27
N GLU A 46 12.03 3.35 10.82
CA GLU A 46 12.59 2.41 11.78
C GLU A 46 12.64 3.09 13.14
N VAL A 47 12.20 2.39 14.18
CA VAL A 47 12.25 2.86 15.57
C VAL A 47 13.08 1.90 16.38
N MET A 48 14.06 2.43 17.10
CA MET A 48 14.87 1.68 18.06
C MET A 48 14.27 1.79 19.46
N TRP A 49 14.31 0.69 20.19
CA TRP A 49 13.84 0.61 21.57
C TRP A 49 14.75 -0.33 22.39
N ARG A 50 14.63 -0.29 23.70
CA ARG A 50 15.35 -1.20 24.60
C ARG A 50 14.39 -2.09 25.33
N ASP A 51 14.78 -3.35 25.51
CA ASP A 51 14.04 -4.26 26.35
C ASP A 51 14.35 -4.04 27.84
N TRP A 52 13.75 -4.86 28.72
CA TRP A 52 13.95 -4.81 30.15
C TRP A 52 15.39 -5.14 30.60
N MET A 53 16.20 -5.75 29.74
CA MET A 53 17.63 -6.01 29.93
C MET A 53 18.52 -4.90 29.38
N ALA A 54 17.93 -3.82 28.87
CA ALA A 54 18.57 -2.73 28.17
C ALA A 54 19.25 -3.12 26.86
N GLU A 55 18.88 -4.29 26.28
CA GLU A 55 19.35 -4.70 24.95
C GLU A 55 18.63 -3.87 23.87
N PRO A 56 19.37 -3.39 22.85
CA PRO A 56 18.77 -2.59 21.78
C PRO A 56 18.07 -3.49 20.77
N HIS A 57 16.88 -3.05 20.38
CA HIS A 57 16.05 -3.64 19.34
C HIS A 57 15.63 -2.60 18.31
N SER A 58 15.22 -3.05 17.14
CA SER A 58 14.57 -2.19 16.16
C SER A 58 13.31 -2.81 15.58
N THR A 59 12.42 -1.95 15.08
CA THR A 59 11.19 -2.37 14.41
C THR A 59 10.81 -1.35 13.35
N PHE A 60 10.17 -1.80 12.27
CA PHE A 60 9.60 -0.91 11.28
C PHE A 60 8.25 -0.35 11.75
N VAL A 61 7.96 0.88 11.32
CA VAL A 61 6.67 1.55 11.56
C VAL A 61 6.17 2.13 10.24
N SER A 62 4.90 1.88 9.95
CA SER A 62 4.24 2.44 8.76
C SER A 62 4.12 3.96 8.86
N PRO A 63 4.27 4.71 7.75
CA PRO A 63 4.00 6.14 7.67
C PRO A 63 2.57 6.53 8.07
N MET A 64 1.65 5.59 8.05
CA MET A 64 0.29 5.77 8.56
C MET A 64 0.23 5.91 10.09
N ASN A 65 1.29 5.52 10.79
CA ASN A 65 1.35 5.46 12.24
C ASN A 65 2.51 6.26 12.85
N MET A 66 3.27 6.97 12.00
CA MET A 66 4.42 7.73 12.46
C MET A 66 4.73 8.91 11.56
N PHE A 67 5.28 9.98 12.15
CA PHE A 67 5.89 11.09 11.43
C PHE A 67 7.04 11.69 12.25
N LEU A 68 7.95 12.36 11.56
CA LEU A 68 9.08 13.08 12.16
C LEU A 68 8.86 14.59 12.07
N ILE A 69 9.24 15.30 13.12
CA ILE A 69 9.31 16.76 13.14
C ILE A 69 10.79 17.14 13.07
N ARG A 70 11.13 17.95 12.08
CA ARG A 70 12.49 18.43 11.84
C ARG A 70 12.64 19.87 12.26
N ASP A 71 13.86 20.27 12.56
CA ASP A 71 14.19 21.66 12.83
C ASP A 71 14.20 22.50 11.53
N ASP A 72 14.24 23.83 11.68
CA ASP A 72 14.26 24.79 10.57
C ASP A 72 15.69 24.98 10.00
N SER A 73 16.67 24.19 10.43
CA SER A 73 18.04 24.28 9.92
C SER A 73 18.14 23.71 8.49
N VAL A 74 19.16 24.14 7.76
CA VAL A 74 19.46 23.61 6.42
C VAL A 74 19.67 22.10 6.44
N ALA A 75 20.15 21.55 7.56
CA ALA A 75 20.35 20.11 7.74
C ALA A 75 19.04 19.36 8.02
N GLY A 76 17.98 20.07 8.47
CA GLY A 76 16.69 19.47 8.78
C GLY A 76 16.80 18.33 9.78
N LYS A 77 17.53 18.55 10.91
CA LYS A 77 17.72 17.52 11.93
C LYS A 77 16.38 17.09 12.53
N VAL A 78 16.21 15.80 12.76
CA VAL A 78 15.03 15.28 13.47
C VAL A 78 15.05 15.81 14.90
N PHE A 79 13.99 16.50 15.28
CA PHE A 79 13.79 17.07 16.60
C PHE A 79 12.86 16.25 17.47
N TRP A 80 11.78 15.74 16.88
CA TRP A 80 10.86 14.80 17.50
C TRP A 80 10.44 13.71 16.51
N ALA A 81 10.16 12.53 17.06
CA ALA A 81 9.44 11.48 16.37
C ALA A 81 8.12 11.18 17.10
N VAL A 82 7.03 11.09 16.36
CA VAL A 82 5.70 10.81 16.91
C VAL A 82 5.17 9.53 16.32
N ARG A 83 5.04 8.51 17.16
CA ARG A 83 4.40 7.24 16.81
C ARG A 83 3.01 7.21 17.45
N PHE A 84 1.99 6.81 16.70
CA PHE A 84 0.61 6.77 17.20
C PHE A 84 -0.16 5.58 16.62
N TRP A 85 -1.18 5.17 17.34
CA TRP A 85 -2.11 4.13 16.94
C TRP A 85 -3.50 4.40 17.52
N ARG A 86 -4.52 3.88 16.86
CA ARG A 86 -5.88 3.93 17.38
C ARG A 86 -6.13 2.71 18.24
N ASP A 87 -6.57 2.94 19.45
CA ASP A 87 -7.05 1.90 20.36
C ASP A 87 -8.52 1.62 20.02
N ASP A 88 -8.76 0.46 19.42
CA ASP A 88 -10.09 0.05 18.98
C ASP A 88 -10.87 -0.55 20.15
N ASN A 89 -11.67 0.29 20.78
CA ASN A 89 -12.49 -0.08 21.94
C ASN A 89 -13.84 -0.70 21.57
N ARG A 90 -13.94 -1.42 20.44
CA ARG A 90 -15.20 -2.03 19.95
C ARG A 90 -15.92 -2.88 20.98
N PHE A 91 -15.22 -3.45 21.95
CA PHE A 91 -15.79 -4.34 22.96
C PHE A 91 -16.18 -3.64 24.26
N ASP A 92 -15.66 -2.44 24.53
CA ASP A 92 -15.78 -1.76 25.82
C ASP A 92 -16.75 -0.58 25.85
N ASN A 93 -17.38 -0.25 24.72
CA ASN A 93 -18.26 0.93 24.59
C ASN A 93 -17.59 2.27 25.00
N ARG A 94 -16.25 2.31 25.00
CA ARG A 94 -15.46 3.52 25.27
C ARG A 94 -15.26 4.30 23.96
N PRO A 95 -15.08 5.62 24.04
CA PRO A 95 -14.73 6.39 22.85
C PRO A 95 -13.39 5.91 22.29
N ASP A 96 -13.27 5.87 20.97
CA ASP A 96 -12.00 5.61 20.28
C ASP A 96 -10.96 6.59 20.81
N THR A 97 -9.86 6.04 21.27
CA THR A 97 -8.74 6.81 21.80
C THR A 97 -7.55 6.66 20.87
N LEU A 98 -6.96 7.78 20.47
CA LEU A 98 -5.65 7.77 19.80
C LEU A 98 -4.59 7.79 20.89
N ARG A 99 -3.72 6.78 20.90
CA ARG A 99 -2.56 6.69 21.79
C ARG A 99 -1.29 6.84 20.98
N GLY A 100 -0.23 7.27 21.62
CA GLY A 100 1.06 7.35 20.97
C GLY A 100 2.20 7.57 21.94
N THR A 101 3.39 7.67 21.35
CA THR A 101 4.64 8.00 22.04
C THR A 101 5.34 9.12 21.27
N LEU A 102 5.72 10.14 21.98
CA LEU A 102 6.59 11.22 21.51
C LEU A 102 8.02 10.88 21.95
N TYR A 103 8.93 10.86 21.00
CA TYR A 103 10.36 10.69 21.24
C TYR A 103 11.08 12.01 20.98
N ASP A 104 11.86 12.49 21.93
CA ASP A 104 12.85 13.57 21.75
C ASP A 104 14.27 12.98 21.80
N ALA A 105 15.29 13.83 21.93
CA ALA A 105 16.69 13.37 21.97
C ALA A 105 17.04 12.54 23.21
N THR A 106 16.22 12.54 24.26
CA THR A 106 16.52 11.91 25.56
C THR A 106 15.38 11.06 26.09
N TYR A 107 14.12 11.53 25.88
CA TYR A 107 12.94 10.96 26.50
C TYR A 107 11.96 10.37 25.49
N GLU A 108 11.29 9.33 25.92
CA GLU A 108 10.03 8.87 25.34
C GLU A 108 8.88 9.23 26.27
N THR A 109 7.86 9.89 25.71
CA THR A 109 6.70 10.37 26.46
C THR A 109 5.44 9.79 25.86
N PRO A 110 4.70 8.92 26.58
CA PRO A 110 3.42 8.44 26.10
C PRO A 110 2.37 9.56 26.11
N PHE A 111 1.46 9.52 25.16
CA PHE A 111 0.33 10.44 25.11
C PHE A 111 -0.97 9.74 24.71
N GLU A 112 -2.08 10.36 25.11
CA GLU A 112 -3.43 10.00 24.68
C GLU A 112 -4.17 11.21 24.15
N LEU A 113 -4.89 11.04 23.04
CA LEU A 113 -5.79 12.05 22.48
C LEU A 113 -7.24 11.59 22.73
N VAL A 114 -7.92 12.28 23.61
CA VAL A 114 -9.31 12.02 24.00
C VAL A 114 -10.15 13.26 23.79
N GLY A 115 -11.17 13.18 22.97
CA GLY A 115 -12.09 14.31 22.74
C GLY A 115 -11.41 15.59 22.23
N GLY A 116 -10.32 15.45 21.44
CA GLY A 116 -9.54 16.59 20.90
C GLY A 116 -8.51 17.16 21.86
N THR A 117 -8.36 16.60 23.07
CA THR A 117 -7.37 17.02 24.06
C THR A 117 -6.26 16.01 24.19
N VAL A 118 -5.00 16.46 24.04
CA VAL A 118 -3.80 15.62 24.26
C VAL A 118 -3.48 15.63 25.75
N ARG A 119 -3.24 14.43 26.29
CA ARG A 119 -2.74 14.21 27.67
C ARG A 119 -1.43 13.47 27.59
N PHE A 120 -0.38 14.03 28.16
CA PHE A 120 0.92 13.37 28.25
C PHE A 120 1.03 12.58 29.56
N GLY A 121 1.66 11.40 29.47
CA GLY A 121 2.05 10.61 30.61
C GLY A 121 3.42 10.99 31.15
N GLU A 122 4.01 10.13 31.97
CA GLU A 122 5.35 10.33 32.52
C GLU A 122 6.42 10.05 31.46
N ALA A 123 7.36 10.97 31.31
CA ALA A 123 8.50 10.83 30.41
C ALA A 123 9.54 9.88 31.00
N THR A 124 10.05 8.97 30.19
CA THR A 124 11.11 7.99 30.56
C THR A 124 12.30 8.15 29.64
N GLU A 125 13.52 8.02 30.15
CA GLU A 125 14.72 8.06 29.33
C GLU A 125 14.82 6.78 28.46
N HIS A 126 14.90 6.96 27.13
CA HIS A 126 15.06 5.83 26.20
C HIS A 126 16.51 5.34 26.08
N GLY A 127 17.51 6.13 26.53
CA GLY A 127 18.92 5.78 26.62
C GLY A 127 19.67 5.69 25.28
N PHE A 128 19.12 6.19 24.19
CA PHE A 128 19.82 6.40 22.92
C PHE A 128 20.44 7.81 22.86
N PRO A 129 21.49 8.01 22.06
CA PRO A 129 22.21 9.29 22.01
C PRO A 129 21.45 10.44 21.29
N ASP A 130 20.36 10.12 20.56
CA ASP A 130 19.51 11.06 19.82
C ASP A 130 18.10 10.45 19.66
N VAL A 131 17.20 11.13 18.94
CA VAL A 131 15.86 10.60 18.64
C VAL A 131 15.96 9.19 18.03
N PRO A 132 15.36 8.16 18.66
CA PRO A 132 15.56 6.77 18.28
C PRO A 132 14.69 6.35 17.08
N ALA A 133 14.66 7.19 16.05
CA ALA A 133 13.86 6.98 14.85
C ALA A 133 14.60 7.41 13.59
N VAL A 134 14.55 6.57 12.56
CA VAL A 134 15.18 6.81 11.26
C VAL A 134 14.11 6.77 10.18
N GLU A 135 14.17 7.72 9.24
CA GLU A 135 13.34 7.76 8.05
C GLU A 135 14.12 7.17 6.86
N TYR A 136 13.49 6.29 6.13
CA TYR A 136 13.97 5.77 4.85
C TYR A 136 13.08 6.30 3.75
N VAL A 137 13.68 6.85 2.70
CA VAL A 137 12.98 7.45 1.56
C VAL A 137 13.52 6.89 0.25
N ASP A 138 12.64 6.63 -0.72
CA ASP A 138 13.02 6.19 -2.05
C ASP A 138 13.45 7.34 -2.95
N ASN A 139 12.88 8.52 -2.70
CA ASN A 139 13.11 9.74 -3.48
C ASN A 139 12.93 10.97 -2.59
N GLU A 140 13.44 12.12 -3.07
CA GLU A 140 13.37 13.38 -2.33
C GLU A 140 11.93 13.88 -2.16
N GLU A 141 11.04 13.54 -3.09
CA GLU A 141 9.63 13.94 -3.09
C GLU A 141 8.78 13.09 -2.14
N ARG A 142 9.30 12.01 -1.59
CA ARG A 142 8.59 11.04 -0.74
C ARG A 142 7.34 10.47 -1.41
N GLN A 143 7.45 10.19 -2.70
CA GLN A 143 6.38 9.61 -3.48
C GLN A 143 6.57 8.10 -3.63
N GLY A 144 5.49 7.34 -3.44
CA GLY A 144 5.49 5.90 -3.70
C GLY A 144 5.69 5.60 -5.18
N LEU A 145 6.28 4.44 -5.50
CA LEU A 145 6.60 4.02 -6.87
C LEU A 145 5.40 4.06 -7.82
N PHE A 146 4.20 3.81 -7.30
CA PHE A 146 2.98 3.73 -8.12
C PHE A 146 2.21 5.04 -8.19
N GLU A 147 2.55 6.03 -7.38
CA GLU A 147 1.77 7.27 -7.24
C GLU A 147 1.62 8.02 -8.57
N GLY A 148 2.69 8.09 -9.36
CA GLY A 148 2.68 8.72 -10.67
C GLY A 148 1.87 7.99 -11.75
N VAL A 149 1.47 6.73 -11.52
CA VAL A 149 0.76 5.89 -12.50
C VAL A 149 -0.61 5.41 -12.02
N ILE A 150 -1.05 5.77 -10.82
CA ILE A 150 -2.35 5.35 -10.23
C ILE A 150 -3.51 5.67 -11.18
N THR A 151 -3.56 6.87 -11.71
CA THR A 151 -4.63 7.30 -12.63
C THR A 151 -4.66 6.47 -13.92
N LEU A 152 -3.49 6.03 -14.40
CA LEU A 152 -3.39 5.17 -15.57
C LEU A 152 -3.86 3.74 -15.25
N ILE A 153 -3.52 3.22 -14.09
CA ILE A 153 -3.99 1.92 -13.58
C ILE A 153 -5.50 1.94 -13.46
N GLU A 154 -6.08 2.97 -12.83
CA GLU A 154 -7.53 3.14 -12.69
C GLU A 154 -8.25 3.20 -14.04
N ALA A 155 -7.69 3.94 -15.01
CA ALA A 155 -8.24 4.03 -16.36
C ALA A 155 -8.19 2.67 -17.08
N HIS A 156 -7.09 1.93 -16.93
CA HIS A 156 -6.94 0.58 -17.48
C HIS A 156 -7.94 -0.40 -16.87
N ASP A 157 -8.08 -0.41 -15.55
CA ASP A 157 -9.00 -1.30 -14.84
C ASP A 157 -10.46 -0.99 -15.21
N LYS A 158 -10.79 0.30 -15.36
CA LYS A 158 -12.10 0.72 -15.86
C LYS A 158 -12.34 0.19 -17.28
N ALA A 159 -11.38 0.35 -18.20
CA ALA A 159 -11.51 -0.12 -19.57
C ALA A 159 -11.66 -1.65 -19.65
N LEU A 160 -10.93 -2.40 -18.82
CA LEU A 160 -11.09 -3.86 -18.72
C LEU A 160 -12.47 -4.25 -18.20
N SER A 161 -12.97 -3.57 -17.18
CA SER A 161 -14.30 -3.82 -16.60
C SER A 161 -15.41 -3.51 -17.62
N GLU A 162 -15.32 -2.40 -18.33
CA GLU A 162 -16.26 -2.05 -19.41
C GLU A 162 -16.24 -3.10 -20.52
N LYS A 163 -15.06 -3.54 -20.94
CA LYS A 163 -14.92 -4.59 -21.94
C LYS A 163 -15.52 -5.94 -21.48
N ALA A 164 -15.31 -6.30 -20.22
CA ALA A 164 -15.90 -7.52 -19.66
C ALA A 164 -17.43 -7.44 -19.64
N ASN A 165 -18.00 -6.30 -19.25
CA ASN A 165 -19.44 -6.04 -19.26
C ASN A 165 -20.01 -6.09 -20.69
N ASP A 166 -19.31 -5.52 -21.68
CA ASP A 166 -19.72 -5.57 -23.07
C ASP A 166 -19.75 -7.01 -23.60
N VAL A 167 -18.71 -7.79 -23.27
CA VAL A 167 -18.66 -9.21 -23.67
C VAL A 167 -19.80 -9.99 -23.04
N GLU A 168 -20.12 -9.79 -21.76
CA GLU A 168 -21.22 -10.43 -21.06
C GLU A 168 -22.57 -10.02 -21.68
N TYR A 169 -22.76 -8.73 -21.93
CA TYR A 169 -23.98 -8.20 -22.55
C TYR A 169 -24.23 -8.80 -23.92
N TYR A 170 -23.21 -8.86 -24.79
CA TYR A 170 -23.36 -9.42 -26.14
C TYR A 170 -23.36 -10.96 -26.18
N ALA A 171 -22.71 -11.62 -25.23
CA ALA A 171 -22.76 -13.08 -25.13
C ALA A 171 -24.16 -13.61 -24.82
N ASP A 172 -24.93 -12.82 -24.06
CA ASP A 172 -26.31 -13.14 -23.66
C ASP A 172 -27.39 -12.52 -24.57
N ALA A 173 -26.99 -11.73 -25.57
CA ALA A 173 -27.92 -11.08 -26.47
C ALA A 173 -28.48 -12.06 -27.52
N TYR A 174 -29.79 -11.96 -27.75
CA TYR A 174 -30.45 -12.69 -28.84
C TYR A 174 -30.36 -11.88 -30.15
N LEU A 175 -29.96 -12.56 -31.23
CA LEU A 175 -30.00 -11.98 -32.54
C LEU A 175 -31.44 -11.95 -33.04
N LYS A 176 -31.97 -10.76 -33.31
CA LYS A 176 -33.28 -10.52 -33.87
C LYS A 176 -33.15 -10.13 -35.34
N ILE A 177 -33.75 -10.89 -36.22
CA ILE A 177 -33.79 -10.62 -37.66
C ILE A 177 -35.26 -10.47 -38.06
N LEU A 178 -35.58 -9.32 -38.64
CA LEU A 178 -36.93 -9.04 -39.17
C LEU A 178 -36.86 -8.73 -40.65
N GLY A 179 -37.85 -9.24 -41.39
CA GLY A 179 -37.98 -8.95 -42.84
C GLY A 179 -37.22 -9.87 -43.76
N ALA A 180 -36.50 -10.89 -43.21
CA ALA A 180 -35.78 -11.90 -44.02
C ALA A 180 -36.20 -13.30 -43.62
N HIS A 181 -36.23 -14.22 -44.62
CA HIS A 181 -36.36 -15.65 -44.39
C HIS A 181 -34.96 -16.23 -44.28
N LEU A 182 -34.70 -16.95 -43.18
CA LEU A 182 -33.44 -17.65 -42.95
C LEU A 182 -33.60 -19.11 -43.32
N ASP A 183 -32.77 -19.59 -44.22
CA ASP A 183 -32.66 -21.00 -44.55
C ASP A 183 -31.67 -21.73 -43.61
N GLU A 184 -31.64 -23.06 -43.66
CA GLU A 184 -30.76 -23.87 -42.80
C GLU A 184 -29.27 -23.56 -43.03
N GLU A 185 -28.91 -23.21 -44.26
CA GLU A 185 -27.50 -22.90 -44.62
C GLU A 185 -27.06 -21.56 -44.02
N THR A 186 -27.91 -20.57 -44.08
CA THR A 186 -27.67 -19.26 -43.43
C THR A 186 -27.57 -19.39 -41.91
N LEU A 187 -28.45 -20.21 -41.30
CA LEU A 187 -28.38 -20.48 -39.86
C LEU A 187 -27.12 -21.21 -39.46
N LYS A 188 -26.64 -22.17 -40.29
CA LYS A 188 -25.39 -22.87 -40.06
C LYS A 188 -24.19 -21.93 -40.20
N ASN A 189 -24.18 -21.09 -41.20
CA ASN A 189 -23.11 -20.09 -41.40
C ASN A 189 -23.07 -19.04 -40.27
N LEU A 190 -24.23 -18.64 -39.78
CA LEU A 190 -24.32 -17.76 -38.60
C LEU A 190 -23.70 -18.44 -37.36
N ARG A 191 -24.02 -19.73 -37.14
CA ARG A 191 -23.53 -20.49 -36.01
C ARG A 191 -22.02 -20.75 -36.08
N ASP A 192 -21.54 -21.16 -37.26
CA ASP A 192 -20.18 -21.69 -37.42
C ASP A 192 -19.17 -20.57 -37.77
N SER A 193 -19.61 -19.53 -38.50
CA SER A 193 -18.75 -18.43 -38.98
C SER A 193 -19.12 -17.06 -38.43
N ARG A 194 -20.24 -16.95 -37.70
CA ARG A 194 -20.81 -15.67 -37.20
C ARG A 194 -21.05 -14.62 -38.28
N ILE A 195 -21.30 -15.09 -39.51
CA ILE A 195 -21.58 -14.24 -40.67
C ILE A 195 -23.02 -14.49 -41.11
N ILE A 196 -23.78 -13.40 -41.31
CA ILE A 196 -25.10 -13.41 -41.91
C ILE A 196 -24.96 -12.84 -43.31
N ASN A 197 -25.28 -13.66 -44.33
CA ASN A 197 -25.42 -13.19 -45.70
C ASN A 197 -26.90 -13.29 -46.05
N LEU A 198 -27.56 -12.12 -46.15
CA LEU A 198 -28.97 -12.02 -46.51
C LEU A 198 -29.09 -11.65 -47.99
N GLU A 199 -29.43 -12.64 -48.84
CA GLU A 199 -29.77 -12.42 -50.23
C GLU A 199 -31.23 -11.98 -50.36
N GLY A 200 -31.45 -10.72 -50.76
CA GLY A 200 -32.82 -10.27 -50.91
C GLY A 200 -32.93 -9.04 -51.84
N ARG A 201 -33.97 -9.01 -52.66
CA ARG A 201 -34.28 -7.88 -53.56
C ARG A 201 -34.67 -6.57 -52.84
N ASP A 202 -35.00 -6.64 -51.56
CA ASP A 202 -35.42 -5.52 -50.70
C ASP A 202 -34.65 -5.45 -49.41
N ALA A 203 -33.33 -5.31 -49.51
CA ALA A 203 -32.44 -5.15 -48.32
C ALA A 203 -32.79 -3.93 -47.45
N SER A 204 -33.56 -2.98 -47.96
CA SER A 204 -34.01 -1.79 -47.23
C SER A 204 -35.00 -2.07 -46.09
N ASN A 205 -35.62 -3.26 -46.08
CA ASN A 205 -36.60 -3.66 -45.05
C ASN A 205 -36.10 -4.71 -44.06
N VAL A 206 -34.85 -5.11 -44.17
CA VAL A 206 -34.25 -6.08 -43.25
C VAL A 206 -33.65 -5.35 -42.07
N VAL A 207 -34.10 -5.68 -40.89
CA VAL A 207 -33.55 -5.16 -39.63
C VAL A 207 -32.82 -6.34 -38.91
N VAL A 208 -31.55 -6.11 -38.66
CA VAL A 208 -30.73 -7.00 -37.82
C VAL A 208 -30.34 -6.23 -36.55
N ASP A 209 -30.73 -6.74 -35.43
CA ASP A 209 -30.50 -6.07 -34.13
C ASP A 209 -30.22 -7.11 -33.03
N PHE A 210 -29.56 -6.67 -31.97
CA PHE A 210 -29.36 -7.49 -30.79
C PHE A 210 -30.36 -7.12 -29.72
N LEU A 211 -31.07 -8.12 -29.18
CA LEU A 211 -31.97 -7.92 -28.06
C LEU A 211 -31.20 -8.30 -26.78
N PRO A 212 -30.97 -7.34 -25.89
CA PRO A 212 -30.44 -7.68 -24.57
C PRO A 212 -31.42 -8.60 -23.82
N LYS A 213 -30.89 -9.45 -23.01
CA LYS A 213 -31.65 -10.36 -22.15
C LYS A 213 -32.26 -9.61 -20.95
#